data_0dd83cccfff9fa4a60af173fea72ab50
#
_entry.id   0dd83cccfff9fa4a60af173fea72ab50
#
_cell.length_a   1.000
_cell.length_b   1.000
_cell.length_c   1.000
_cell.angle_alpha   90.00
_cell.angle_beta   90.00
_cell.angle_gamma   90.00
#
_symmetry.space_group_name_H-M   'P 1'
#
loop_
_entity.id
_entity.type
_entity.pdbx_description
1 polymer ?
#
loop_
_entity_poly.entity_id
_entity_poly.type
_entity_poly.pdbx_seq_one_letter_code
_entity_poly.pdbx_strand_id
1 'polypeptide(L)'
;MAAASPLLQLPVLQADLARVEDALQASVIAEDSFLTEVASHLILAGGKRVRPAFAVTSAATSDLVMGAATPEVIMGAVSVELVHLGSLYHDDVMDDATTRRTVESVNARWGNLKAILAGDYLLAKASEIAASLGTEVAGLL
;
A
#
# COMPACT_ATOMS: atom_id res chain seq x y z
N MET A 1 -8.00 2.07 -21.79
CA MET A 1 -6.75 2.13 -21.01
C MET A 1 -6.42 3.59 -20.75
N ALA A 2 -6.49 4.03 -19.49
CA ALA A 2 -5.97 5.35 -19.15
C ALA A 2 -4.45 5.33 -19.37
N ALA A 3 -3.91 6.29 -20.12
CA ALA A 3 -2.48 6.43 -20.31
C ALA A 3 -1.81 6.59 -18.93
N ALA A 4 -0.77 5.80 -18.67
CA ALA A 4 0.01 5.96 -17.46
C ALA A 4 0.55 7.39 -17.39
N SER A 5 0.51 8.00 -16.22
CA SER A 5 1.06 9.34 -16.01
C SER A 5 2.51 9.38 -16.50
N PRO A 6 2.94 10.42 -17.25
CA PRO A 6 4.33 10.57 -17.67
C PRO A 6 5.34 10.50 -16.51
N LEU A 7 4.94 10.94 -15.31
CA LEU A 7 5.75 10.83 -14.09
C LEU A 7 6.05 9.37 -13.72
N LEU A 8 5.15 8.43 -14.01
CA LEU A 8 5.33 7.01 -13.73
C LEU A 8 6.25 6.31 -14.76
N GLN A 9 6.71 7.02 -15.79
CA GLN A 9 7.54 6.44 -16.85
C GLN A 9 9.05 6.69 -16.65
N LEU A 10 9.43 7.41 -15.59
CA LEU A 10 10.84 7.63 -15.28
C LEU A 10 11.49 6.30 -14.85
N PRO A 11 12.62 5.87 -15.48
CA PRO A 11 13.21 4.56 -15.19
C PRO A 11 13.58 4.35 -13.71
N VAL A 12 14.10 5.39 -13.06
CA VAL A 12 14.47 5.35 -11.64
C VAL A 12 13.23 5.16 -10.77
N LEU A 13 12.14 5.88 -11.06
CA LEU A 13 10.90 5.75 -10.33
C LEU A 13 10.28 4.35 -10.50
N GLN A 14 10.37 3.77 -11.69
CA GLN A 14 9.85 2.42 -11.91
C GLN A 14 10.61 1.36 -11.10
N ALA A 15 11.94 1.48 -11.01
CA ALA A 15 12.75 0.58 -10.19
C ALA A 15 12.39 0.70 -8.71
N ASP A 16 12.20 1.91 -8.20
CA ASP A 16 11.79 2.14 -6.81
C ASP A 16 10.35 1.69 -6.55
N LEU A 17 9.42 1.87 -7.48
CA LEU A 17 8.06 1.34 -7.36
C LEU A 17 8.02 -0.19 -7.36
N ALA A 18 8.91 -0.87 -8.10
CA ALA A 18 9.05 -2.32 -8.00
C ALA A 18 9.51 -2.75 -6.60
N ARG A 19 10.46 -2.03 -6.00
CA ARG A 19 10.90 -2.26 -4.61
C ARG A 19 9.77 -2.02 -3.60
N VAL A 20 8.95 -0.98 -3.83
CA VAL A 20 7.75 -0.75 -3.01
C VAL A 20 6.77 -1.91 -3.14
N GLU A 21 6.55 -2.43 -4.34
CA GLU A 21 5.62 -3.56 -4.55
C GLU A 21 6.09 -4.82 -3.81
N ASP A 22 7.38 -5.15 -3.91
CA ASP A 22 7.97 -6.29 -3.18
C ASP A 22 7.85 -6.09 -1.65
N ALA A 23 8.16 -4.90 -1.15
CA ALA A 23 8.06 -4.57 0.26
C ALA A 23 6.60 -4.56 0.76
N LEU A 24 5.66 -4.10 -0.07
CA LEU A 24 4.23 -4.09 0.23
C LEU A 24 3.70 -5.52 0.41
N GLN A 25 4.04 -6.42 -0.50
CA GLN A 25 3.66 -7.83 -0.40
C GLN A 25 4.30 -8.50 0.82
N ALA A 26 5.57 -8.24 1.09
CA ALA A 26 6.27 -8.79 2.26
C ALA A 26 5.69 -8.30 3.60
N SER A 27 5.23 -7.04 3.65
CA SER A 27 4.74 -6.40 4.89
C SER A 27 3.43 -7.00 5.42
N VAL A 28 2.65 -7.68 4.59
CA VAL A 28 1.35 -8.26 4.97
C VAL A 28 1.39 -9.75 5.24
N ILE A 29 2.57 -10.35 5.21
CA ILE A 29 2.75 -11.75 5.59
C ILE A 29 2.51 -11.88 7.10
N ALA A 30 1.54 -12.72 7.48
CA ALA A 30 1.20 -13.04 8.85
C ALA A 30 1.52 -14.50 9.16
N GLU A 31 1.55 -14.87 10.46
CA GLU A 31 1.65 -16.28 10.87
C GLU A 31 0.45 -17.10 10.39
N ASP A 32 -0.73 -16.50 10.39
CA ASP A 32 -1.95 -17.07 9.83
C ASP A 32 -1.97 -16.91 8.30
N SER A 33 -1.96 -18.02 7.58
CA SER A 33 -1.96 -18.04 6.11
C SER A 33 -3.24 -17.46 5.51
N PHE A 34 -4.38 -17.62 6.19
CA PHE A 34 -5.64 -17.06 5.75
C PHE A 34 -5.65 -15.53 5.86
N LEU A 35 -5.11 -14.99 6.96
CA LEU A 35 -4.94 -13.54 7.09
C LEU A 35 -4.02 -12.98 6.01
N THR A 36 -2.93 -13.67 5.70
CA THR A 36 -2.03 -13.31 4.58
C THR A 36 -2.78 -13.30 3.25
N GLU A 37 -3.59 -14.32 2.97
CA GLU A 37 -4.39 -14.40 1.73
C GLU A 37 -5.34 -13.20 1.62
N VAL A 38 -6.11 -12.93 2.67
CA VAL A 38 -7.10 -11.84 2.66
C VAL A 38 -6.41 -10.47 2.56
N ALA A 39 -5.35 -10.23 3.34
CA ALA A 39 -4.61 -8.97 3.33
C ALA A 39 -3.91 -8.70 1.99
N SER A 40 -3.45 -9.74 1.30
CA SER A 40 -2.77 -9.61 0.00
C SER A 40 -3.73 -9.42 -1.18
N HIS A 41 -5.02 -9.68 -1.02
CA HIS A 41 -5.98 -9.77 -2.13
C HIS A 41 -5.98 -8.53 -3.04
N LEU A 42 -6.15 -7.33 -2.49
CA LEU A 42 -6.14 -6.09 -3.28
C LEU A 42 -4.73 -5.62 -3.67
N ILE A 43 -3.68 -6.07 -2.97
CA ILE A 43 -2.30 -5.84 -3.38
C ILE A 43 -2.04 -6.55 -4.70
N LEU A 44 -2.36 -7.84 -4.77
CA LEU A 44 -2.19 -8.69 -5.95
C LEU A 44 -3.10 -8.28 -7.12
N ALA A 45 -4.26 -7.69 -6.83
CA ALA A 45 -5.13 -7.11 -7.86
C ALA A 45 -4.50 -5.86 -8.53
N GLY A 46 -3.38 -5.38 -8.00
CA GLY A 46 -2.66 -4.24 -8.54
C GLY A 46 -3.21 -2.90 -8.09
N GLY A 47 -2.87 -1.87 -8.83
CA GLY A 47 -3.28 -0.50 -8.57
C GLY A 47 -2.31 0.49 -9.22
N LYS A 48 -2.71 1.76 -9.29
CA LYS A 48 -1.87 2.80 -9.90
C LYS A 48 -0.68 3.23 -9.03
N ARG A 49 -0.65 2.80 -7.76
CA ARG A 49 0.42 3.16 -6.78
C ARG A 49 0.75 4.65 -6.76
N VAL A 50 -0.26 5.49 -6.88
CA VAL A 50 -0.08 6.95 -6.95
C VAL A 50 0.55 7.49 -5.65
N ARG A 51 0.11 6.98 -4.48
CA ARG A 51 0.65 7.41 -3.18
C ARG A 51 2.12 7.04 -3.00
N PRO A 52 2.53 5.79 -3.25
CA PRO A 52 3.94 5.41 -3.30
C PRO A 52 4.75 6.24 -4.29
N ALA A 53 4.22 6.50 -5.49
CA ALA A 53 4.90 7.32 -6.47
C ALA A 53 5.15 8.75 -5.97
N PHE A 54 4.17 9.36 -5.30
CA PHE A 54 4.35 10.67 -4.67
C PHE A 54 5.41 10.66 -3.57
N ALA A 55 5.40 9.65 -2.70
CA ALA A 55 6.38 9.52 -1.62
C ALA A 55 7.80 9.43 -2.17
N VAL A 56 8.04 8.54 -3.14
CA VAL A 56 9.34 8.36 -3.77
C VAL A 56 9.77 9.61 -4.53
N THR A 57 8.86 10.22 -5.31
CA THR A 57 9.19 11.44 -6.08
C THR A 57 9.49 12.61 -5.17
N SER A 58 8.73 12.79 -4.08
CA SER A 58 8.96 13.85 -3.11
C SER A 58 10.35 13.71 -2.45
N ALA A 59 10.73 12.50 -2.08
CA ALA A 59 12.06 12.23 -1.55
C ALA A 59 13.18 12.54 -2.57
N ALA A 60 12.96 12.21 -3.85
CA ALA A 60 13.92 12.47 -4.92
C ALA A 60 14.11 13.97 -5.21
N THR A 61 13.19 14.84 -4.79
CA THR A 61 13.34 16.30 -4.90
C THR A 61 14.18 16.92 -3.77
N SER A 62 14.49 16.15 -2.72
CA SER A 62 15.37 16.61 -1.66
C SER A 62 16.85 16.51 -2.11
N ASP A 63 17.66 17.47 -1.72
CA ASP A 63 19.11 17.51 -2.04
C ASP A 63 19.89 16.31 -1.46
N LEU A 64 19.25 15.52 -0.60
CA LEU A 64 19.85 14.38 0.07
C LEU A 64 19.76 13.06 -0.72
N VAL A 65 18.94 13.01 -1.76
CA VAL A 65 18.67 11.75 -2.48
C VAL A 65 18.80 11.94 -3.99
N MET A 66 20.04 11.98 -4.45
CA MET A 66 20.33 11.86 -5.88
C MET A 66 20.49 10.37 -6.21
N GLY A 67 19.45 9.74 -6.73
CA GLY A 67 19.49 8.34 -7.14
C GLY A 67 18.30 7.50 -6.65
N ALA A 68 18.55 6.21 -6.37
CA ALA A 68 17.51 5.30 -5.87
C ALA A 68 17.03 5.70 -4.47
N ALA A 69 15.74 5.51 -4.21
CA ALA A 69 15.13 5.76 -2.90
C ALA A 69 15.80 4.94 -1.79
N THR A 70 15.96 5.54 -0.60
CA THR A 70 16.48 4.81 0.57
C THR A 70 15.46 3.77 1.06
N PRO A 71 15.88 2.76 1.86
CA PRO A 71 14.94 1.82 2.47
C PRO A 71 13.85 2.50 3.28
N GLU A 72 14.15 3.58 3.99
CA GLU A 72 13.21 4.36 4.80
C GLU A 72 12.13 5.01 3.92
N VAL A 73 12.52 5.58 2.77
CA VAL A 73 11.57 6.14 1.79
C VAL A 73 10.67 5.07 1.22
N ILE A 74 11.22 3.89 0.89
CA ILE A 74 10.43 2.74 0.43
C ILE A 74 9.42 2.33 1.50
N MET A 75 9.82 2.19 2.76
CA MET A 75 8.92 1.81 3.85
C MET A 75 7.87 2.88 4.15
N GLY A 76 8.22 4.16 4.05
CA GLY A 76 7.24 5.26 4.12
C GLY A 76 6.19 5.17 3.02
N ALA A 77 6.62 4.88 1.79
CA ALA A 77 5.72 4.66 0.65
C ALA A 77 4.80 3.45 0.86
N VAL A 78 5.32 2.36 1.46
CA VAL A 78 4.52 1.17 1.85
C VAL A 78 3.49 1.54 2.90
N SER A 79 3.87 2.28 3.94
CA SER A 79 2.97 2.68 5.03
C SER A 79 1.75 3.44 4.49
N VAL A 80 1.95 4.47 3.67
CA VAL A 80 0.83 5.24 3.11
C VAL A 80 -0.06 4.45 2.15
N GLU A 81 0.50 3.48 1.42
CA GLU A 81 -0.31 2.60 0.56
C GLU A 81 -1.11 1.59 1.39
N LEU A 82 -0.56 1.06 2.50
CA LEU A 82 -1.29 0.19 3.43
C LEU A 82 -2.48 0.89 4.07
N VAL A 83 -2.34 2.16 4.47
CA VAL A 83 -3.48 2.96 4.95
C VAL A 83 -4.57 3.03 3.88
N HIS A 84 -4.19 3.33 2.65
CA HIS A 84 -5.14 3.38 1.55
C HIS A 84 -5.83 2.04 1.30
N LEU A 85 -5.07 0.93 1.31
CA LEU A 85 -5.64 -0.41 1.11
C LEU A 85 -6.61 -0.78 2.26
N GLY A 86 -6.24 -0.50 3.51
CA GLY A 86 -7.12 -0.69 4.66
C GLY A 86 -8.42 0.09 4.54
N SER A 87 -8.35 1.37 4.12
CA SER A 87 -9.54 2.17 3.88
C SER A 87 -10.43 1.60 2.79
N LEU A 88 -9.85 1.07 1.69
CA LEU A 88 -10.63 0.44 0.62
C LEU A 88 -11.38 -0.80 1.10
N TYR A 89 -10.80 -1.60 2.00
CA TYR A 89 -11.49 -2.76 2.58
C TYR A 89 -12.71 -2.33 3.39
N HIS A 90 -12.57 -1.26 4.19
CA HIS A 90 -13.68 -0.70 4.97
C HIS A 90 -14.73 -0.02 4.09
N ASP A 91 -14.30 0.75 3.08
CA ASP A 91 -15.20 1.41 2.13
C ASP A 91 -16.07 0.38 1.40
N ASP A 92 -15.49 -0.73 0.94
CA ASP A 92 -16.22 -1.80 0.26
C ASP A 92 -17.30 -2.42 1.15
N VAL A 93 -17.08 -2.53 2.45
CA VAL A 93 -18.11 -2.98 3.41
C VAL A 93 -19.20 -1.92 3.56
N MET A 94 -18.83 -0.65 3.70
CA MET A 94 -19.81 0.44 3.86
C MET A 94 -20.67 0.66 2.61
N ASP A 95 -20.10 0.43 1.44
CA ASP A 95 -20.74 0.65 0.14
C ASP A 95 -21.44 -0.62 -0.40
N ASP A 96 -21.39 -1.74 0.33
CA ASP A 96 -21.83 -3.06 -0.16
C ASP A 96 -21.23 -3.40 -1.54
N ALA A 97 -19.99 -3.02 -1.76
CA ALA A 97 -19.33 -3.20 -3.04
C ALA A 97 -19.07 -4.69 -3.31
N THR A 98 -19.38 -5.12 -4.53
CA THR A 98 -19.15 -6.52 -4.96
C THR A 98 -17.83 -6.71 -5.68
N THR A 99 -17.25 -5.64 -6.20
CA THR A 99 -16.00 -5.67 -6.96
C THR A 99 -15.10 -4.48 -6.64
N ARG A 100 -13.80 -4.69 -6.67
CA ARG A 100 -12.76 -3.67 -6.55
C ARG A 100 -11.59 -4.02 -7.48
N ARG A 101 -11.08 -3.03 -8.24
CA ARG A 101 -9.95 -3.24 -9.17
C ARG A 101 -10.13 -4.44 -10.12
N THR A 102 -11.34 -4.63 -10.61
CA THR A 102 -11.74 -5.73 -11.53
C THR A 102 -11.73 -7.13 -10.91
N VAL A 103 -11.50 -7.26 -9.60
CA VAL A 103 -11.64 -8.51 -8.85
C VAL A 103 -12.82 -8.41 -7.88
N GLU A 104 -13.29 -9.55 -7.39
CA GLU A 104 -14.28 -9.60 -6.33
C GLU A 104 -13.75 -8.87 -5.09
N SER A 105 -14.59 -8.05 -4.44
CA SER A 105 -14.21 -7.35 -3.22
C SER A 105 -14.02 -8.33 -2.06
N VAL A 106 -13.27 -7.92 -1.03
CA VAL A 106 -12.98 -8.79 0.12
C VAL A 106 -14.25 -9.15 0.88
N ASN A 107 -15.16 -8.18 1.08
CA ASN A 107 -16.44 -8.42 1.75
C ASN A 107 -17.35 -9.36 0.95
N ALA A 108 -17.38 -9.26 -0.37
CA ALA A 108 -18.15 -10.15 -1.22
C ALA A 108 -17.61 -11.58 -1.17
N ARG A 109 -16.29 -11.75 -1.19
CA ARG A 109 -15.64 -13.06 -1.22
C ARG A 109 -15.59 -13.75 0.14
N TRP A 110 -15.31 -13.04 1.22
CA TRP A 110 -15.10 -13.63 2.55
C TRP A 110 -16.03 -13.11 3.64
N GLY A 111 -16.88 -12.14 3.33
CA GLY A 111 -17.83 -11.53 4.26
C GLY A 111 -17.27 -10.29 4.97
N ASN A 112 -18.20 -9.46 5.47
CA ASN A 112 -17.90 -8.16 6.06
C ASN A 112 -16.94 -8.25 7.26
N LEU A 113 -17.14 -9.22 8.15
CA LEU A 113 -16.28 -9.36 9.33
C LEU A 113 -14.81 -9.55 8.96
N LYS A 114 -14.54 -10.40 7.97
CA LYS A 114 -13.17 -10.67 7.53
C LYS A 114 -12.56 -9.48 6.79
N ALA A 115 -13.38 -8.75 6.02
CA ALA A 115 -12.95 -7.51 5.38
C ALA A 115 -12.56 -6.43 6.40
N ILE A 116 -13.37 -6.25 7.46
CA ILE A 116 -13.07 -5.30 8.55
C ILE A 116 -11.77 -5.69 9.25
N LEU A 117 -11.63 -6.95 9.67
CA LEU A 117 -10.43 -7.44 10.36
C LEU A 117 -9.17 -7.30 9.51
N ALA A 118 -9.25 -7.63 8.22
CA ALA A 118 -8.12 -7.46 7.32
C ALA A 118 -7.78 -5.98 7.08
N GLY A 119 -8.78 -5.10 6.98
CA GLY A 119 -8.58 -3.65 6.93
C GLY A 119 -7.87 -3.13 8.18
N ASP A 120 -8.31 -3.53 9.37
CA ASP A 120 -7.66 -3.20 10.64
C ASP A 120 -6.21 -3.70 10.71
N TYR A 121 -5.96 -4.92 10.22
CA TYR A 121 -4.61 -5.47 10.13
C TYR A 121 -3.70 -4.62 9.23
N LEU A 122 -4.19 -4.19 8.05
CA LEU A 122 -3.43 -3.33 7.14
C LEU A 122 -3.11 -1.97 7.78
N LEU A 123 -4.07 -1.37 8.48
CA LEU A 123 -3.88 -0.11 9.21
C LEU A 123 -2.89 -0.26 10.36
N ALA A 124 -2.96 -1.37 11.11
CA ALA A 124 -2.00 -1.65 12.18
C ALA A 124 -0.58 -1.83 11.62
N LYS A 125 -0.41 -2.53 10.48
CA LYS A 125 0.87 -2.67 9.81
C LYS A 125 1.41 -1.33 9.30
N ALA A 126 0.58 -0.47 8.75
CA ALA A 126 0.96 0.87 8.36
C ALA A 126 1.51 1.67 9.56
N SER A 127 0.82 1.63 10.68
CA SER A 127 1.21 2.31 11.90
C SER A 127 2.51 1.74 12.50
N GLU A 128 2.68 0.42 12.50
CA GLU A 128 3.92 -0.24 12.93
C GLU A 128 5.12 0.22 12.10
N ILE A 129 4.97 0.27 10.77
CA ILE A 129 6.02 0.74 9.87
C ILE A 129 6.32 2.22 10.13
N ALA A 130 5.30 3.08 10.20
CA ALA A 130 5.49 4.50 10.45
C ALA A 130 6.20 4.76 11.80
N ALA A 131 5.84 4.01 12.84
CA ALA A 131 6.49 4.09 14.15
C ALA A 131 7.97 3.70 14.09
N SER A 132 8.33 2.70 13.28
CA SER A 132 9.73 2.30 13.07
C SER A 132 10.56 3.35 12.36
N LEU A 133 9.93 4.25 11.60
CA LEU A 133 10.58 5.37 10.91
C LEU A 133 10.73 6.62 11.80
N GLY A 134 10.20 6.59 13.00
CA GLY A 134 10.34 7.65 14.00
C GLY A 134 9.02 8.34 14.34
N THR A 135 9.04 9.09 15.45
CA THR A 135 7.85 9.74 16.02
C THR A 135 7.28 10.82 15.11
N GLU A 136 8.11 11.50 14.33
CA GLU A 136 7.67 12.52 13.38
C GLU A 136 6.86 11.88 12.25
N VAL A 137 7.36 10.80 11.65
CA VAL A 137 6.65 10.06 10.59
C VAL A 137 5.36 9.45 11.14
N ALA A 138 5.39 8.85 12.32
CA ALA A 138 4.19 8.31 12.96
C ALA A 138 3.14 9.39 13.22
N GLY A 139 3.55 10.61 13.53
CA GLY A 139 2.66 11.75 13.76
C GLY A 139 2.02 12.32 12.48
N LEU A 140 2.57 12.01 11.31
CA LEU A 140 2.05 12.43 10.01
C LEU A 140 1.07 11.40 9.39
N LEU A 141 1.10 10.16 9.86
CA LEU A 141 0.23 9.09 9.37
C LEU A 141 -1.16 9.21 10.00
#